data_24c192361d18d91a8e007ca671805fbe
#
_entry.id   24c192361d18d91a8e007ca671805fbe
#
_cell.length_a   1.000
_cell.length_b   1.000
_cell.length_c   1.000
_cell.angle_alpha   90.00
_cell.angle_beta   90.00
_cell.angle_gamma   90.00
#
_symmetry.space_group_name_H-M   'P 1'
#
loop_
_entity.id
_entity.type
_entity.pdbx_description
1 polymer ?
#
loop_
_entity_poly.entity_id
_entity_poly.type
_entity_poly.pdbx_seq_one_letter_code
_entity_poly.pdbx_strand_id
1 'polypeptide(L)'
;LKEVVYSYPIFVGFASAMAYLVNPAAMIKTPYIIMSIHSALFHIALIFVGAFGMVGYELTNKRGIIAFSKAYVIFVILSLIAMTTDFIVRHYIPDTKMNLFYLYPDGNTFPIIDAYVRPYVPFPVYFLVFLAMYYATVMIFSSIVFLSDFLIKKVQNKIVEEQPLLEEFAD
;
A
#
# COMPACT_ATOMS: atom_id res chain seq x y z
N LEU A 1 11.33 8.80 15.64
CA LEU A 1 10.05 8.17 16.00
C LEU A 1 8.87 8.87 15.30
N LYS A 2 8.80 10.21 15.33
CA LYS A 2 7.73 11.02 14.76
C LYS A 2 7.51 10.73 13.25
N GLU A 3 8.60 10.70 12.46
CA GLU A 3 8.54 10.39 11.02
C GLU A 3 7.98 8.98 10.76
N VAL A 4 8.27 8.01 11.61
CA VAL A 4 7.77 6.64 11.47
C VAL A 4 6.27 6.57 11.76
N VAL A 5 5.80 7.30 12.77
CA VAL A 5 4.37 7.36 13.11
C VAL A 5 3.55 7.93 11.98
N TYR A 6 4.05 8.94 11.25
CA TYR A 6 3.35 9.50 10.10
C TYR A 6 3.49 8.66 8.84
N SER A 7 4.64 8.03 8.63
CA SER A 7 4.86 7.22 7.41
C SER A 7 4.14 5.87 7.45
N TYR A 8 3.85 5.32 8.62
CA TYR A 8 3.18 4.03 8.71
C TYR A 8 1.74 4.02 8.14
N PRO A 9 0.85 4.96 8.48
CA PRO A 9 -0.47 5.06 7.84
C PRO A 9 -0.38 5.27 6.32
N ILE A 10 0.60 6.04 5.85
CA ILE A 10 0.85 6.25 4.42
C ILE A 10 1.29 4.95 3.77
N PHE A 11 2.21 4.23 4.40
CA PHE A 11 2.65 2.91 3.94
C PHE A 11 1.46 1.94 3.83
N VAL A 12 0.65 1.82 4.88
CA VAL A 12 -0.54 0.94 4.89
C VAL A 12 -1.55 1.37 3.83
N GLY A 13 -1.72 2.68 3.62
CA GLY A 13 -2.59 3.23 2.57
C GLY A 13 -2.17 2.74 1.18
N PHE A 14 -0.90 2.85 0.83
CA PHE A 14 -0.41 2.34 -0.45
C PHE A 14 -0.38 0.81 -0.52
N ALA A 15 -0.02 0.15 0.58
CA ALA A 15 -0.04 -1.31 0.64
C ALA A 15 -1.45 -1.89 0.42
N SER A 16 -2.51 -1.16 0.80
CA SER A 16 -3.89 -1.59 0.57
C SER A 16 -4.25 -1.70 -0.91
N ALA A 17 -3.56 -0.96 -1.79
CA ALA A 17 -3.73 -1.05 -3.23
C ALA A 17 -3.33 -2.43 -3.78
N MET A 18 -2.42 -3.13 -3.11
CA MET A 18 -1.99 -4.47 -3.52
C MET A 18 -3.17 -5.45 -3.58
N ALA A 19 -4.11 -5.37 -2.65
CA ALA A 19 -5.29 -6.23 -2.63
C ALA A 19 -6.10 -6.11 -3.93
N TYR A 20 -6.22 -4.89 -4.47
CA TYR A 20 -6.92 -4.65 -5.74
C TYR A 20 -6.11 -5.05 -6.96
N LEU A 21 -4.82 -4.74 -6.98
CA LEU A 21 -3.96 -5.04 -8.12
C LEU A 21 -3.81 -6.54 -8.35
N VAL A 22 -3.79 -7.31 -7.27
CA VAL A 22 -3.47 -8.74 -7.33
C VAL A 22 -4.71 -9.62 -7.31
N ASN A 23 -5.80 -9.19 -6.67
CA ASN A 23 -7.04 -9.98 -6.59
C ASN A 23 -8.31 -9.13 -6.57
N PRO A 24 -8.62 -8.39 -7.66
CA PRO A 24 -9.85 -7.62 -7.74
C PRO A 24 -11.10 -8.49 -7.61
N ALA A 25 -11.04 -9.75 -8.07
CA ALA A 25 -12.15 -10.68 -8.01
C ALA A 25 -12.50 -11.10 -6.56
N ALA A 26 -11.56 -11.11 -5.63
CA ALA A 26 -11.86 -11.42 -4.23
C ALA A 26 -12.73 -10.34 -3.57
N MET A 27 -12.60 -9.10 -4.02
CA MET A 27 -13.40 -7.98 -3.53
C MET A 27 -14.85 -8.01 -4.01
N ILE A 28 -15.11 -8.70 -5.14
CA ILE A 28 -16.42 -8.76 -5.81
C ILE A 28 -17.17 -10.06 -5.45
N LYS A 29 -16.49 -11.05 -4.88
CA LYS A 29 -17.04 -12.39 -4.61
C LYS A 29 -17.96 -12.49 -3.39
N THR A 30 -18.23 -11.42 -2.67
CA THR A 30 -19.18 -11.46 -1.56
C THR A 30 -20.61 -11.52 -2.11
N PRO A 31 -21.50 -12.35 -1.54
CA PRO A 31 -22.89 -12.42 -1.96
C PRO A 31 -23.66 -11.11 -1.73
N TYR A 32 -23.06 -10.18 -0.99
CA TYR A 32 -23.66 -8.89 -0.69
C TYR A 32 -22.92 -7.76 -1.42
N ILE A 33 -23.57 -7.19 -2.45
CA ILE A 33 -23.03 -6.11 -3.27
C ILE A 33 -22.60 -4.89 -2.42
N ILE A 34 -23.33 -4.59 -1.35
CA ILE A 34 -23.04 -3.49 -0.42
C ILE A 34 -21.69 -3.69 0.26
N MET A 35 -21.35 -4.92 0.67
CA MET A 35 -20.06 -5.22 1.28
C MET A 35 -18.91 -5.08 0.29
N SER A 36 -19.15 -5.46 -0.97
CA SER A 36 -18.15 -5.27 -2.04
C SER A 36 -17.88 -3.80 -2.31
N ILE A 37 -18.94 -2.98 -2.38
CA ILE A 37 -18.82 -1.53 -2.55
C ILE A 37 -18.10 -0.90 -1.35
N HIS A 38 -18.48 -1.26 -0.12
CA HIS A 38 -17.82 -0.77 1.10
C HIS A 38 -16.33 -1.11 1.11
N SER A 39 -15.97 -2.36 0.81
CA SER A 39 -14.57 -2.79 0.73
C SER A 39 -13.81 -2.00 -0.32
N ALA A 40 -14.40 -1.78 -1.51
CA ALA A 40 -13.80 -1.00 -2.56
C ALA A 40 -13.53 0.45 -2.12
N LEU A 41 -14.55 1.12 -1.60
CA LEU A 41 -14.43 2.50 -1.13
C LEU A 41 -13.41 2.65 0.00
N PHE A 42 -13.38 1.69 0.94
CA PHE A 42 -12.42 1.70 2.03
C PHE A 42 -10.97 1.64 1.54
N HIS A 43 -10.64 0.73 0.63
CA HIS A 43 -9.28 0.62 0.11
C HIS A 43 -8.89 1.83 -0.76
N ILE A 44 -9.82 2.33 -1.58
CA ILE A 44 -9.60 3.55 -2.36
C ILE A 44 -9.33 4.73 -1.42
N ALA A 45 -10.12 4.89 -0.36
CA ALA A 45 -9.92 5.93 0.64
C ALA A 45 -8.53 5.81 1.31
N LEU A 46 -8.07 4.61 1.62
CA LEU A 46 -6.74 4.38 2.17
C LEU A 46 -5.62 4.81 1.21
N ILE A 47 -5.77 4.56 -0.11
CA ILE A 47 -4.80 5.02 -1.12
C ILE A 47 -4.74 6.55 -1.14
N PHE A 48 -5.89 7.23 -1.08
CA PHE A 48 -5.94 8.69 -0.99
C PHE A 48 -5.29 9.21 0.31
N VAL A 49 -5.55 8.56 1.45
CA VAL A 49 -4.88 8.90 2.72
C VAL A 49 -3.35 8.77 2.57
N GLY A 50 -2.89 7.72 1.88
CA GLY A 50 -1.47 7.56 1.56
C GLY A 50 -0.93 8.72 0.71
N ALA A 51 -1.62 9.06 -0.38
CA ALA A 51 -1.19 10.12 -1.29
C ALA A 51 -1.18 11.52 -0.63
N PHE A 52 -2.28 11.90 0.01
CA PHE A 52 -2.38 13.19 0.71
C PHE A 52 -1.41 13.28 1.89
N GLY A 53 -1.26 12.19 2.64
CA GLY A 53 -0.29 12.14 3.72
C GLY A 53 1.15 12.32 3.24
N MET A 54 1.52 11.70 2.11
CA MET A 54 2.84 11.84 1.53
C MET A 54 3.16 13.30 1.14
N VAL A 55 2.20 13.99 0.52
CA VAL A 55 2.34 15.40 0.14
C VAL A 55 2.31 16.29 1.38
N GLY A 56 1.33 16.11 2.27
CA GLY A 56 1.13 16.96 3.44
C GLY A 56 2.26 16.88 4.47
N TYR A 57 2.99 15.78 4.54
CA TYR A 57 4.17 15.62 5.39
C TYR A 57 5.51 15.83 4.67
N GLU A 58 5.46 16.35 3.45
CA GLU A 58 6.65 16.63 2.62
C GLU A 58 7.57 15.40 2.46
N LEU A 59 6.97 14.21 2.34
CA LEU A 59 7.69 12.95 2.16
C LEU A 59 8.01 12.64 0.70
N THR A 60 7.78 13.59 -0.21
CA THR A 60 8.10 13.50 -1.64
C THR A 60 9.58 13.78 -1.91
N ASN A 61 10.48 13.13 -1.14
CA ASN A 61 11.93 13.29 -1.25
C ASN A 61 12.66 12.07 -0.66
N LYS A 62 14.00 12.13 -0.57
CA LYS A 62 14.81 11.05 0.04
C LYS A 62 14.41 10.70 1.48
N ARG A 63 13.88 11.65 2.26
CA ARG A 63 13.39 11.37 3.63
C ARG A 63 12.17 10.46 3.60
N GLY A 64 11.31 10.61 2.59
CA GLY A 64 10.16 9.72 2.39
C GLY A 64 10.55 8.27 2.19
N ILE A 65 11.55 7.99 1.35
CA ILE A 65 12.06 6.64 1.11
C ILE A 65 12.57 6.01 2.42
N ILE A 66 13.32 6.77 3.22
CA ILE A 66 13.84 6.30 4.52
C ILE A 66 12.67 6.05 5.50
N ALA A 67 11.71 6.96 5.54
CA ALA A 67 10.54 6.85 6.41
C ALA A 67 9.69 5.62 6.03
N PHE A 68 9.46 5.36 4.75
CA PHE A 68 8.75 4.18 4.27
C PHE A 68 9.51 2.88 4.55
N SER A 69 10.84 2.88 4.42
CA SER A 69 11.64 1.71 4.78
C SER A 69 11.54 1.39 6.28
N LYS A 70 11.50 2.40 7.14
CA LYS A 70 11.26 2.22 8.58
C LYS A 70 9.84 1.72 8.87
N ALA A 71 8.84 2.27 8.18
CA ALA A 71 7.45 1.82 8.28
C ALA A 71 7.29 0.37 7.81
N TYR A 72 8.03 -0.04 6.77
CA TYR A 72 8.07 -1.41 6.30
C TYR A 72 8.61 -2.38 7.36
N VAL A 73 9.63 -2.00 8.12
CA VAL A 73 10.12 -2.84 9.23
C VAL A 73 9.02 -3.09 10.25
N ILE A 74 8.23 -2.06 10.61
CA ILE A 74 7.07 -2.24 11.50
C ILE A 74 6.04 -3.17 10.86
N PHE A 75 5.76 -2.99 9.57
CA PHE A 75 4.83 -3.84 8.84
C PHE A 75 5.29 -5.32 8.84
N VAL A 76 6.59 -5.58 8.66
CA VAL A 76 7.16 -6.93 8.73
C VAL A 76 6.96 -7.53 10.14
N ILE A 77 7.23 -6.76 11.19
CA ILE A 77 7.02 -7.23 12.57
C ILE A 77 5.54 -7.57 12.81
N LEU A 78 4.62 -6.71 12.39
CA LEU A 78 3.18 -6.97 12.52
C LEU A 78 2.73 -8.16 11.68
N SER A 79 3.32 -8.35 10.50
CA SER A 79 3.05 -9.51 9.64
C SER A 79 3.52 -10.82 10.30
N LEU A 80 4.67 -10.82 10.97
CA LEU A 80 5.13 -11.97 11.74
C LEU A 80 4.22 -12.27 12.93
N ILE A 81 3.75 -11.26 13.65
CA ILE A 81 2.77 -11.43 14.73
C ILE A 81 1.47 -12.00 14.18
N ALA A 82 0.96 -11.43 13.07
CA ALA A 82 -0.27 -11.90 12.42
C ALA A 82 -0.15 -13.37 11.98
N MET A 83 0.95 -13.73 11.33
CA MET A 83 1.22 -15.10 10.90
C MET A 83 1.29 -16.07 12.10
N THR A 84 1.96 -15.67 13.18
CA THR A 84 2.03 -16.46 14.40
C THR A 84 0.64 -16.62 15.02
N THR A 85 -0.15 -15.58 15.07
CA THR A 85 -1.54 -15.61 15.54
C THR A 85 -2.39 -16.54 14.70
N ASP A 86 -2.32 -16.45 13.36
CA ASP A 86 -3.04 -17.36 12.46
C ASP A 86 -2.66 -18.82 12.69
N PHE A 87 -1.37 -19.09 12.87
CA PHE A 87 -0.88 -20.45 13.16
C PHE A 87 -1.43 -20.98 14.48
N ILE A 88 -1.38 -20.18 15.55
CA ILE A 88 -1.90 -20.56 16.87
C ILE A 88 -3.41 -20.80 16.80
N VAL A 89 -4.16 -19.85 16.26
CA VAL A 89 -5.63 -19.95 16.19
C VAL A 89 -6.05 -21.17 15.39
N ARG A 90 -5.42 -21.45 14.25
CA ARG A 90 -5.72 -22.64 13.43
C ARG A 90 -5.35 -23.94 14.11
N HIS A 91 -4.34 -23.95 14.97
CA HIS A 91 -3.99 -25.12 15.76
C HIS A 91 -5.07 -25.48 16.80
N TYR A 92 -5.62 -24.47 17.48
CA TYR A 92 -6.65 -24.67 18.50
C TYR A 92 -8.09 -24.69 17.95
N ILE A 93 -8.32 -24.09 16.81
CA ILE A 93 -9.62 -23.99 16.14
C ILE A 93 -9.45 -24.40 14.66
N PRO A 94 -9.36 -25.73 14.37
CA PRO A 94 -9.01 -26.23 13.04
C PRO A 94 -9.93 -25.79 11.91
N ASP A 95 -11.22 -25.54 12.21
CA ASP A 95 -12.22 -25.13 11.21
C ASP A 95 -12.20 -23.63 10.89
N THR A 96 -11.33 -22.85 11.56
CA THR A 96 -11.25 -21.44 11.30
C THR A 96 -10.53 -21.15 9.99
N LYS A 97 -11.07 -20.17 9.22
CA LYS A 97 -10.45 -19.64 8.00
C LYS A 97 -9.74 -18.30 8.27
N MET A 98 -9.36 -18.05 9.52
CA MET A 98 -8.64 -16.82 9.88
C MET A 98 -7.36 -16.71 9.04
N ASN A 99 -7.14 -15.57 8.42
CA ASN A 99 -5.98 -15.28 7.59
C ASN A 99 -5.68 -13.78 7.64
N LEU A 100 -4.98 -13.37 8.70
CA LEU A 100 -4.60 -11.98 8.92
C LEU A 100 -3.58 -11.55 7.86
N PHE A 101 -3.83 -10.41 7.24
CA PHE A 101 -3.03 -9.87 6.13
C PHE A 101 -2.90 -10.82 4.92
N TYR A 102 -3.73 -11.86 4.82
CA TYR A 102 -3.64 -12.86 3.74
C TYR A 102 -2.28 -13.56 3.64
N LEU A 103 -1.61 -13.74 4.77
CA LEU A 103 -0.25 -14.31 4.83
C LEU A 103 -0.24 -15.83 4.83
N TYR A 104 -1.35 -16.48 5.20
CA TYR A 104 -1.43 -17.92 5.29
C TYR A 104 -1.80 -18.54 3.92
N PRO A 105 -1.05 -19.55 3.44
CA PRO A 105 -1.24 -20.11 2.10
C PRO A 105 -2.35 -21.16 2.05
N ASP A 106 -3.59 -20.77 2.27
CA ASP A 106 -4.74 -21.70 2.27
C ASP A 106 -5.64 -21.62 1.04
N GLY A 107 -5.15 -21.07 -0.05
CA GLY A 107 -5.84 -21.03 -1.34
C GLY A 107 -6.83 -19.88 -1.52
N ASN A 108 -6.94 -18.98 -0.54
CA ASN A 108 -7.79 -17.78 -0.62
C ASN A 108 -7.00 -16.48 -0.69
N THR A 109 -5.69 -16.56 -0.93
CA THR A 109 -4.80 -15.41 -0.89
C THR A 109 -4.75 -14.68 -2.22
N PHE A 110 -3.61 -14.64 -2.86
CA PHE A 110 -3.44 -13.91 -4.10
C PHE A 110 -3.36 -14.90 -5.27
N PRO A 111 -4.37 -14.99 -6.16
CA PRO A 111 -4.41 -16.01 -7.20
C PRO A 111 -3.14 -16.10 -8.04
N ILE A 112 -2.50 -14.97 -8.32
CA ILE A 112 -1.25 -14.92 -9.09
C ILE A 112 -0.11 -15.57 -8.28
N ILE A 113 0.05 -15.22 -7.01
CA ILE A 113 1.10 -15.77 -6.16
C ILE A 113 0.81 -17.25 -5.86
N ASP A 114 -0.43 -17.58 -5.60
CA ASP A 114 -0.84 -18.96 -5.33
C ASP A 114 -0.66 -19.86 -6.55
N ALA A 115 -0.90 -19.36 -7.75
CA ALA A 115 -0.74 -20.14 -8.98
C ALA A 115 0.71 -20.28 -9.45
N TYR A 116 1.50 -19.20 -9.35
CA TYR A 116 2.81 -19.12 -10.00
C TYR A 116 3.99 -19.17 -9.02
N VAL A 117 3.80 -18.93 -7.75
CA VAL A 117 4.88 -18.93 -6.76
C VAL A 117 4.75 -20.09 -5.78
N ARG A 118 3.60 -20.23 -5.16
CA ARG A 118 3.37 -21.21 -4.10
C ARG A 118 3.73 -22.65 -4.44
N PRO A 119 3.40 -23.20 -5.65
CA PRO A 119 3.72 -24.58 -5.97
C PRO A 119 5.23 -24.88 -6.07
N TYR A 120 6.05 -23.83 -6.25
CA TYR A 120 7.46 -23.97 -6.57
C TYR A 120 8.39 -23.58 -5.43
N VAL A 121 7.87 -22.98 -4.36
CA VAL A 121 8.72 -22.49 -3.27
C VAL A 121 8.17 -22.91 -1.90
N PRO A 122 9.06 -23.17 -0.92
CA PRO A 122 8.65 -23.47 0.46
C PRO A 122 8.03 -22.21 1.11
N PHE A 123 7.20 -22.43 2.13
CA PHE A 123 6.45 -21.36 2.79
C PHE A 123 7.30 -20.14 3.23
N PRO A 124 8.49 -20.29 3.81
CA PRO A 124 9.31 -19.12 4.17
C PRO A 124 9.65 -18.22 2.97
N VAL A 125 9.94 -18.85 1.81
CA VAL A 125 10.24 -18.10 0.57
C VAL A 125 8.98 -17.43 0.04
N TYR A 126 7.84 -18.11 0.05
CA TYR A 126 6.55 -17.53 -0.28
C TYR A 126 6.27 -16.27 0.56
N PHE A 127 6.48 -16.35 1.87
CA PHE A 127 6.29 -15.23 2.78
C PHE A 127 7.20 -14.04 2.45
N LEU A 128 8.47 -14.28 2.14
CA LEU A 128 9.41 -13.23 1.73
C LEU A 128 9.00 -12.58 0.41
N VAL A 129 8.58 -13.36 -0.58
CA VAL A 129 8.06 -12.83 -1.86
C VAL A 129 6.84 -11.95 -1.61
N PHE A 130 5.94 -12.38 -0.76
CA PHE A 130 4.75 -11.62 -0.38
C PHE A 130 5.09 -10.28 0.25
N LEU A 131 6.00 -10.26 1.23
CA LEU A 131 6.48 -9.03 1.85
C LEU A 131 7.16 -8.10 0.84
N ALA A 132 7.97 -8.65 -0.07
CA ALA A 132 8.63 -7.87 -1.12
C ALA A 132 7.61 -7.21 -2.06
N MET A 133 6.52 -7.91 -2.40
CA MET A 133 5.45 -7.35 -3.22
C MET A 133 4.72 -6.19 -2.53
N TYR A 134 4.45 -6.27 -1.23
CA TYR A 134 3.91 -5.16 -0.47
C TYR A 134 4.83 -3.94 -0.54
N TYR A 135 6.11 -4.13 -0.31
CA TYR A 135 7.08 -3.05 -0.40
C TYR A 135 7.14 -2.44 -1.81
N ALA A 136 7.21 -3.28 -2.84
CA ALA A 136 7.21 -2.83 -4.24
C ALA A 136 5.96 -2.00 -4.59
N THR A 137 4.79 -2.44 -4.14
CA THR A 137 3.53 -1.70 -4.35
C THR A 137 3.60 -0.31 -3.71
N VAL A 138 4.07 -0.21 -2.46
CA VAL A 138 4.23 1.08 -1.78
C VAL A 138 5.21 1.97 -2.54
N MET A 139 6.33 1.42 -3.02
CA MET A 139 7.32 2.19 -3.77
C MET A 139 6.78 2.67 -5.12
N ILE A 140 5.97 1.88 -5.82
CA ILE A 140 5.31 2.28 -7.07
C ILE A 140 4.36 3.46 -6.82
N PHE A 141 3.45 3.34 -5.85
CA PHE A 141 2.51 4.42 -5.55
C PHE A 141 3.20 5.68 -5.03
N SER A 142 4.22 5.52 -4.19
CA SER A 142 5.04 6.65 -3.73
C SER A 142 5.72 7.37 -4.89
N SER A 143 6.22 6.62 -5.88
CA SER A 143 6.86 7.20 -7.07
C SER A 143 5.86 7.95 -7.94
N ILE A 144 4.63 7.46 -8.07
CA ILE A 144 3.56 8.16 -8.80
C ILE A 144 3.24 9.49 -8.11
N VAL A 145 3.06 9.48 -6.79
CA VAL A 145 2.76 10.70 -6.03
C VAL A 145 3.93 11.68 -6.09
N PHE A 146 5.18 11.20 -5.96
CA PHE A 146 6.38 12.02 -6.11
C PHE A 146 6.45 12.71 -7.47
N LEU A 147 6.23 11.95 -8.55
CA LEU A 147 6.26 12.48 -9.90
C LEU A 147 5.15 13.53 -10.11
N SER A 148 3.95 13.24 -9.61
CA SER A 148 2.81 14.16 -9.70
C SER A 148 3.09 15.48 -8.97
N ASP A 149 3.60 15.43 -7.73
CA ASP A 149 3.97 16.60 -6.92
C ASP A 149 5.07 17.42 -7.62
N PHE A 150 6.09 16.74 -8.16
CA PHE A 150 7.16 17.39 -8.91
C PHE A 150 6.64 18.14 -10.15
N LEU A 151 5.75 17.49 -10.92
CA LEU A 151 5.18 18.12 -12.13
C LEU A 151 4.29 19.32 -11.78
N ILE A 152 3.45 19.19 -10.74
CA ILE A 152 2.61 20.29 -10.27
C ILE A 152 3.45 21.50 -9.85
N LYS A 153 4.48 21.29 -9.03
CA LYS A 153 5.39 22.35 -8.59
C LYS A 153 6.12 23.01 -9.76
N LYS A 154 6.55 22.22 -10.75
CA LYS A 154 7.20 22.76 -11.95
C LYS A 154 6.26 23.66 -12.76
N VAL A 155 5.00 23.28 -12.91
CA VAL A 155 3.98 24.10 -13.61
C VAL A 155 3.68 25.37 -12.82
N GLN A 156 3.49 25.26 -11.50
CA GLN A 156 3.24 26.42 -10.64
C GLN A 156 4.38 27.46 -10.70
N ASN A 157 5.63 27.00 -10.62
CA ASN A 157 6.78 27.89 -10.72
C ASN A 157 6.83 28.63 -12.07
N LYS A 158 6.52 27.92 -13.17
CA LYS A 158 6.47 28.54 -14.49
C LYS A 158 5.38 29.62 -14.59
N ILE A 159 4.20 29.37 -14.03
CA ILE A 159 3.11 30.36 -13.99
C ILE A 159 3.54 31.61 -13.21
N VAL A 160 4.19 31.44 -12.05
CA VAL A 160 4.68 32.56 -11.23
C VAL A 160 5.75 33.38 -11.95
N GLU A 161 6.64 32.71 -12.70
CA GLU A 161 7.66 33.41 -13.52
C GLU A 161 7.07 34.22 -14.68
N GLU A 162 5.96 33.77 -15.25
CA GLU A 162 5.30 34.44 -16.38
C GLU A 162 4.34 35.60 -15.95
N GLN A 163 3.87 35.58 -14.69
CA GLN A 163 2.95 36.64 -14.21
C GLN A 163 3.47 38.06 -14.31
N PRO A 164 4.72 38.42 -13.93
CA PRO A 164 5.23 39.79 -14.05
C PRO A 164 5.26 40.28 -15.49
N LEU A 165 5.52 39.37 -16.46
CA LEU A 165 5.54 39.71 -17.89
C LEU A 165 4.16 40.09 -18.42
N LEU A 166 3.11 39.43 -17.90
CA LEU A 166 1.73 39.70 -18.31
C LEU A 166 1.21 41.02 -17.72
N GLU A 167 1.66 41.42 -16.53
CA GLU A 167 1.34 42.72 -15.93
C GLU A 167 2.00 43.86 -16.68
N GLU A 168 3.23 43.73 -17.18
CA GLU A 168 3.95 44.73 -17.96
C GLU A 168 3.31 45.01 -19.32
N PHE A 169 2.55 44.10 -19.88
CA PHE A 169 1.82 44.29 -21.15
C PHE A 169 0.38 44.75 -20.95
N ALA A 170 -0.10 44.91 -19.74
CA ALA A 170 -1.48 45.32 -19.42
C ALA A 170 -1.62 46.82 -19.17
N ASP A 171 -0.49 47.59 -19.05
CA ASP A 171 -0.41 49.03 -18.95
C ASP A 171 -0.11 49.64 -20.32
#